data_9bbb859e527139a6e8e45c2bcc280fe6
#
_entry.id   9bbb859e527139a6e8e45c2bcc280fe6
#
_cell.length_a   1.000
_cell.length_b   1.000
_cell.length_c   1.000
_cell.angle_alpha   90.00
_cell.angle_beta   90.00
_cell.angle_gamma   90.00
#
_symmetry.space_group_name_H-M   'P 1'
#
loop_
_entity.id
_entity.type
_entity.pdbx_description
1 polymer ?
#
loop_
_entity_poly.entity_id
_entity_poly.type
_entity_poly.pdbx_seq_one_letter_code
_entity_poly.pdbx_strand_id
1 'polypeptide(L)'
;MRILLWHVHGSWTTAFVQGPHTCVVPVTPDRGPDGLGRARTFDWPDSVVEVPPERLRDEHIDVVVLQRPHELALVDRLLGRRPPLVHVEHDAPHGNVPDTRHPAADIPGVTLAHVTHFNRLMWDAGPAPTTVIEHGVVDPGHRWTGELPRAAVVVNEPVRRGRTTGTDLLPAFAAAAPLDVFGMRTEHLAGHLALPPDRCRAHELTQARLHTEMARRRVHVHPVRRTSSGLSLLEAMHLGMPVVALATTEAVPAGAGVVSNRIDVLTEAVRDFVADPLRARLAGERARAAALARYGLSRFLDDWERLLKEVTR
;
A
#
# COMPACT_ATOMS: atom_id res chain seq x y z
N MET A 1 -20.13 -14.38 -2.16
CA MET A 1 -20.48 -13.69 -0.90
C MET A 1 -20.74 -12.22 -1.15
N ARG A 2 -21.52 -11.56 -0.27
CA ARG A 2 -21.67 -10.10 -0.21
C ARG A 2 -20.85 -9.59 0.96
N ILE A 3 -19.86 -8.76 0.67
CA ILE A 3 -18.84 -8.29 1.60
C ILE A 3 -19.02 -6.80 1.82
N LEU A 4 -19.26 -6.36 3.06
CA LEU A 4 -19.22 -4.94 3.40
C LEU A 4 -17.79 -4.55 3.70
N LEU A 5 -17.31 -3.47 3.07
CA LEU A 5 -16.01 -2.84 3.37
C LEU A 5 -16.05 -1.35 3.10
N TRP A 6 -15.14 -0.61 3.74
CA TRP A 6 -14.93 0.81 3.46
C TRP A 6 -13.78 1.03 2.49
N HIS A 7 -13.90 2.01 1.61
CA HIS A 7 -12.82 2.44 0.73
C HIS A 7 -11.81 3.27 1.53
N VAL A 8 -10.75 2.65 2.03
CA VAL A 8 -9.71 3.31 2.85
C VAL A 8 -8.37 3.37 2.12
N HIS A 9 -7.83 2.24 1.72
CA HIS A 9 -6.54 2.12 1.02
C HIS A 9 -6.76 1.80 -0.45
N GLY A 10 -6.67 2.81 -1.33
CA GLY A 10 -7.04 2.72 -2.74
C GLY A 10 -6.46 1.51 -3.49
N SER A 11 -5.14 1.34 -3.52
CA SER A 11 -4.50 0.20 -4.23
C SER A 11 -4.84 -1.16 -3.58
N TRP A 12 -4.91 -1.24 -2.23
CA TRP A 12 -5.30 -2.48 -1.56
C TRP A 12 -6.75 -2.85 -1.88
N THR A 13 -7.68 -1.88 -1.73
CA THR A 13 -9.10 -2.12 -2.03
C THR A 13 -9.29 -2.48 -3.49
N THR A 14 -8.53 -1.84 -4.40
CA THR A 14 -8.57 -2.14 -5.84
C THR A 14 -8.18 -3.60 -6.13
N ALA A 15 -7.17 -4.14 -5.47
CA ALA A 15 -6.80 -5.54 -5.59
C ALA A 15 -7.88 -6.46 -5.01
N PHE A 16 -8.42 -6.13 -3.83
CA PHE A 16 -9.42 -6.94 -3.13
C PHE A 16 -10.72 -7.09 -3.94
N VAL A 17 -11.22 -5.99 -4.51
CA VAL A 17 -12.49 -6.00 -5.27
C VAL A 17 -12.42 -6.71 -6.63
N GLN A 18 -11.22 -7.11 -7.10
CA GLN A 18 -11.08 -7.96 -8.29
C GLN A 18 -11.51 -9.41 -8.03
N GLY A 19 -11.78 -9.78 -6.78
CA GLY A 19 -12.27 -11.11 -6.42
C GLY A 19 -13.70 -11.39 -6.92
N PRO A 20 -14.16 -12.65 -6.78
CA PRO A 20 -15.45 -13.09 -7.33
C PRO A 20 -16.66 -12.71 -6.47
N HIS A 21 -16.53 -11.74 -5.57
CA HIS A 21 -17.54 -11.37 -4.60
C HIS A 21 -18.26 -10.06 -4.96
N THR A 22 -19.48 -9.89 -4.46
CA THR A 22 -20.13 -8.58 -4.47
C THR A 22 -19.58 -7.77 -3.29
N CYS A 23 -18.90 -6.67 -3.57
CA CYS A 23 -18.41 -5.75 -2.55
C CYS A 23 -19.39 -4.59 -2.36
N VAL A 24 -19.92 -4.47 -1.15
CA VAL A 24 -20.80 -3.36 -0.76
C VAL A 24 -19.94 -2.28 -0.12
N VAL A 25 -19.96 -1.07 -0.68
CA VAL A 25 -19.21 0.08 -0.16
C VAL A 25 -20.15 1.20 0.24
N PRO A 26 -20.06 1.73 1.47
CA PRO A 26 -20.87 2.86 1.89
C PRO A 26 -20.57 4.12 1.06
N VAL A 27 -21.61 4.84 0.67
CA VAL A 27 -21.47 6.10 -0.04
C VAL A 27 -22.36 7.17 0.59
N THR A 28 -21.78 8.32 0.94
CA THR A 28 -22.51 9.51 1.41
C THR A 28 -22.49 10.61 0.34
N PRO A 29 -23.45 11.55 0.35
CA PRO A 29 -23.50 12.64 -0.64
C PRO A 29 -22.22 13.49 -0.67
N ASP A 30 -21.60 13.73 0.48
CA ASP A 30 -20.34 14.47 0.63
C ASP A 30 -19.09 13.61 0.36
N ARG A 31 -19.25 12.28 0.19
CA ARG A 31 -18.17 11.30 0.05
C ARG A 31 -17.07 11.48 1.10
N GLY A 32 -17.50 11.67 2.34
CA GLY A 32 -16.59 11.77 3.50
C GLY A 32 -15.85 10.46 3.78
N PRO A 33 -14.96 10.45 4.82
CA PRO A 33 -14.08 9.30 5.12
C PRO A 33 -14.80 7.96 5.33
N ASP A 34 -16.03 7.99 5.82
CA ASP A 34 -16.83 6.79 6.11
C ASP A 34 -17.88 6.49 5.03
N GLY A 35 -17.90 7.28 3.95
CA GLY A 35 -18.83 7.15 2.84
C GLY A 35 -18.23 7.53 1.49
N LEU A 36 -16.96 7.19 1.25
CA LEU A 36 -16.25 7.55 0.01
C LEU A 36 -16.83 6.88 -1.24
N GLY A 37 -17.45 5.69 -1.08
CA GLY A 37 -18.00 4.91 -2.19
C GLY A 37 -16.92 4.31 -3.10
N ARG A 38 -17.28 4.07 -4.36
CA ARG A 38 -16.37 3.52 -5.37
C ARG A 38 -15.21 4.47 -5.67
N ALA A 39 -14.07 3.89 -6.03
CA ALA A 39 -12.93 4.65 -6.49
C ALA A 39 -13.28 5.42 -7.80
N ARG A 40 -12.73 6.63 -7.94
CA ARG A 40 -12.86 7.46 -9.15
C ARG A 40 -11.60 7.44 -10.01
N THR A 41 -10.49 6.98 -9.45
CA THR A 41 -9.17 6.97 -10.08
C THR A 41 -8.63 5.57 -10.31
N PHE A 42 -9.36 4.55 -9.88
CA PHE A 42 -9.06 3.13 -10.09
C PHE A 42 -10.20 2.47 -10.85
N ASP A 43 -9.86 1.45 -11.63
CA ASP A 43 -10.82 0.66 -12.38
C ASP A 43 -11.36 -0.48 -11.49
N TRP A 44 -12.59 -0.32 -11.02
CA TRP A 44 -13.28 -1.29 -10.17
C TRP A 44 -14.39 -2.00 -10.93
N PRO A 45 -14.54 -3.33 -10.75
CA PRO A 45 -15.58 -4.11 -11.44
C PRO A 45 -17.00 -3.71 -10.99
N ASP A 46 -17.99 -4.05 -11.81
CA ASP A 46 -19.42 -3.77 -11.52
C ASP A 46 -19.95 -4.54 -10.30
N SER A 47 -19.23 -5.56 -9.86
CA SER A 47 -19.52 -6.28 -8.59
C SER A 47 -19.36 -5.41 -7.34
N VAL A 48 -18.76 -4.20 -7.45
CA VAL A 48 -18.72 -3.23 -6.36
C VAL A 48 -19.96 -2.35 -6.40
N VAL A 49 -20.80 -2.42 -5.36
CA VAL A 49 -22.08 -1.74 -5.25
C VAL A 49 -21.99 -0.63 -4.19
N GLU A 50 -22.37 0.59 -4.57
CA GLU A 50 -22.51 1.71 -3.62
C GLU A 50 -23.87 1.61 -2.90
N VAL A 51 -23.84 1.69 -1.57
CA VAL A 51 -25.06 1.67 -0.75
C VAL A 51 -25.02 2.83 0.25
N PRO A 52 -26.08 3.66 0.33
CA PRO A 52 -26.18 4.68 1.36
C PRO A 52 -26.19 4.05 2.77
N PRO A 53 -25.55 4.65 3.78
CA PRO A 53 -25.43 4.09 5.12
C PRO A 53 -26.78 3.69 5.75
N GLU A 54 -27.84 4.45 5.52
CA GLU A 54 -29.19 4.19 6.05
C GLU A 54 -29.85 2.95 5.44
N ARG A 55 -29.38 2.49 4.27
CA ARG A 55 -29.90 1.29 3.59
C ARG A 55 -29.11 0.02 3.94
N LEU A 56 -27.96 0.15 4.60
CA LEU A 56 -27.09 -1.00 4.92
C LEU A 56 -27.78 -2.03 5.83
N ARG A 57 -28.73 -1.61 6.66
CA ARG A 57 -29.49 -2.51 7.54
C ARG A 57 -30.31 -3.52 6.74
N ASP A 58 -30.78 -3.12 5.55
CA ASP A 58 -31.63 -3.94 4.68
C ASP A 58 -30.80 -4.87 3.77
N GLU A 59 -29.48 -4.66 3.71
CA GLU A 59 -28.58 -5.45 2.88
C GLU A 59 -28.27 -6.81 3.54
N HIS A 60 -28.27 -7.86 2.74
CA HIS A 60 -27.69 -9.12 3.16
C HIS A 60 -26.17 -9.03 3.09
N ILE A 61 -25.48 -9.13 4.23
CA ILE A 61 -24.02 -9.11 4.33
C ILE A 61 -23.56 -10.42 4.96
N ASP A 62 -22.69 -11.13 4.26
CA ASP A 62 -22.11 -12.41 4.71
C ASP A 62 -20.93 -12.19 5.67
N VAL A 63 -20.10 -11.17 5.38
CA VAL A 63 -18.90 -10.85 6.15
C VAL A 63 -18.58 -9.36 6.03
N VAL A 64 -17.96 -8.80 7.05
CA VAL A 64 -17.46 -7.41 7.03
C VAL A 64 -15.94 -7.39 7.10
N VAL A 65 -15.32 -6.61 6.23
CA VAL A 65 -13.87 -6.38 6.22
C VAL A 65 -13.61 -4.96 6.72
N LEU A 66 -13.04 -4.87 7.91
CA LEU A 66 -12.69 -3.63 8.60
C LEU A 66 -11.24 -3.26 8.29
N GLN A 67 -10.93 -1.97 8.20
CA GLN A 67 -9.58 -1.45 8.00
C GLN A 67 -9.20 -0.37 9.02
N ARG A 68 -10.17 0.09 9.82
CA ARG A 68 -9.98 1.12 10.85
C ARG A 68 -10.73 0.72 12.13
N PRO A 69 -10.16 0.96 13.31
CA PRO A 69 -10.77 0.52 14.58
C PRO A 69 -12.21 1.03 14.81
N HIS A 70 -12.51 2.26 14.38
CA HIS A 70 -13.85 2.85 14.57
C HIS A 70 -14.94 2.23 13.67
N GLU A 71 -14.57 1.52 12.62
CA GLU A 71 -15.53 0.86 11.71
C GLU A 71 -16.35 -0.20 12.43
N LEU A 72 -15.82 -0.80 13.50
CA LEU A 72 -16.62 -1.73 14.32
C LEU A 72 -17.88 -1.07 14.91
N ALA A 73 -17.74 0.13 15.44
CA ALA A 73 -18.89 0.90 15.94
C ALA A 73 -19.86 1.29 14.81
N LEU A 74 -19.31 1.50 13.60
CA LEU A 74 -20.17 1.73 12.42
C LEU A 74 -20.98 0.48 12.06
N VAL A 75 -20.37 -0.71 12.11
CA VAL A 75 -21.09 -1.98 11.86
C VAL A 75 -22.28 -2.13 12.80
N ASP A 76 -22.08 -1.97 14.11
CA ASP A 76 -23.13 -2.09 15.11
C ASP A 76 -24.29 -1.11 14.83
N ARG A 77 -23.95 0.13 14.53
CA ARG A 77 -24.93 1.18 14.26
C ARG A 77 -25.69 0.99 12.94
N LEU A 78 -24.97 0.62 11.87
CA LEU A 78 -25.53 0.61 10.52
C LEU A 78 -26.24 -0.71 10.19
N LEU A 79 -25.71 -1.85 10.63
CA LEU A 79 -26.32 -3.16 10.36
C LEU A 79 -27.32 -3.59 11.44
N GLY A 80 -27.12 -3.17 12.70
CA GLY A 80 -27.91 -3.66 13.84
C GLY A 80 -27.71 -5.14 14.15
N ARG A 81 -26.70 -5.77 13.55
CA ARG A 81 -26.26 -7.17 13.72
C ARG A 81 -24.77 -7.25 13.43
N ARG A 82 -24.14 -8.32 13.91
CA ARG A 82 -22.72 -8.59 13.65
C ARG A 82 -22.55 -9.82 12.77
N PRO A 83 -22.35 -9.67 11.47
CA PRO A 83 -21.80 -10.74 10.63
C PRO A 83 -20.38 -11.11 11.10
N PRO A 84 -19.78 -12.21 10.62
CA PRO A 84 -18.36 -12.47 10.78
C PRO A 84 -17.52 -11.25 10.40
N LEU A 85 -16.45 -10.97 11.17
CA LEU A 85 -15.63 -9.78 11.03
C LEU A 85 -14.17 -10.15 10.76
N VAL A 86 -13.58 -9.54 9.75
CA VAL A 86 -12.13 -9.58 9.51
C VAL A 86 -11.59 -8.15 9.61
N HIS A 87 -10.63 -7.90 10.51
CA HIS A 87 -9.93 -6.63 10.58
C HIS A 87 -8.59 -6.74 9.87
N VAL A 88 -8.41 -5.94 8.83
CA VAL A 88 -7.14 -5.84 8.10
C VAL A 88 -6.24 -4.82 8.78
N GLU A 89 -5.14 -5.28 9.34
CA GLU A 89 -4.16 -4.40 9.97
C GLU A 89 -3.02 -4.07 9.00
N HIS A 90 -3.01 -2.80 8.60
CA HIS A 90 -2.06 -2.29 7.60
C HIS A 90 -0.73 -1.83 8.20
N ASP A 91 -0.68 -1.53 9.49
CA ASP A 91 0.46 -0.91 10.14
C ASP A 91 0.98 -1.70 11.34
N ALA A 92 2.23 -1.49 11.71
CA ALA A 92 2.73 -1.87 13.02
C ALA A 92 2.18 -0.90 14.09
N PRO A 93 2.25 -1.25 15.39
CA PRO A 93 1.84 -0.37 16.47
C PRO A 93 2.49 1.01 16.38
N HIS A 94 1.71 2.08 16.65
CA HIS A 94 2.20 3.45 16.62
C HIS A 94 2.83 3.91 17.94
N GLY A 95 2.73 3.12 18.98
CA GLY A 95 3.17 3.50 20.33
C GLY A 95 4.32 2.65 20.80
N ASN A 96 4.12 2.02 21.95
CA ASN A 96 5.10 1.19 22.62
C ASN A 96 5.21 -0.19 21.97
N VAL A 97 5.95 -0.29 20.90
CA VAL A 97 6.25 -1.54 20.20
C VAL A 97 7.31 -2.31 21.01
N PRO A 98 7.14 -3.61 21.35
CA PRO A 98 6.07 -4.53 20.96
C PRO A 98 4.92 -4.68 21.97
N ASP A 99 4.83 -3.85 23.00
CA ASP A 99 3.87 -4.00 24.09
C ASP A 99 2.50 -3.36 23.81
N THR A 100 2.17 -3.11 22.57
CA THR A 100 0.89 -2.50 22.20
C THR A 100 -0.13 -3.57 21.86
N ARG A 101 -1.22 -3.61 22.65
CA ARG A 101 -2.37 -4.48 22.40
C ARG A 101 -3.21 -3.94 21.25
N HIS A 102 -3.57 -4.83 20.32
CA HIS A 102 -4.40 -4.47 19.19
C HIS A 102 -5.82 -4.07 19.65
N PRO A 103 -6.41 -2.97 19.12
CA PRO A 103 -7.75 -2.51 19.54
C PRO A 103 -8.86 -3.56 19.37
N ALA A 104 -8.71 -4.51 18.45
CA ALA A 104 -9.65 -5.59 18.23
C ALA A 104 -9.26 -6.93 18.91
N ALA A 105 -8.20 -6.97 19.71
CA ALA A 105 -7.66 -8.19 20.31
C ALA A 105 -8.67 -8.95 21.19
N ASP A 106 -9.54 -8.20 21.89
CA ASP A 106 -10.51 -8.76 22.85
C ASP A 106 -11.96 -8.72 22.31
N ILE A 107 -12.14 -8.46 21.01
CA ILE A 107 -13.47 -8.38 20.41
C ILE A 107 -13.88 -9.78 19.90
N PRO A 108 -14.91 -10.39 20.48
CA PRO A 108 -15.36 -11.72 20.04
C PRO A 108 -15.77 -11.74 18.56
N GLY A 109 -15.36 -12.80 17.85
CA GLY A 109 -15.74 -13.01 16.45
C GLY A 109 -14.97 -12.16 15.44
N VAL A 110 -13.90 -11.47 15.86
CA VAL A 110 -12.99 -10.75 14.95
C VAL A 110 -11.76 -11.60 14.67
N THR A 111 -11.43 -11.76 13.38
CA THR A 111 -10.15 -12.31 12.93
C THR A 111 -9.25 -11.16 12.45
N LEU A 112 -7.98 -11.14 12.88
CA LEU A 112 -6.99 -10.14 12.46
C LEU A 112 -6.21 -10.66 11.25
N ALA A 113 -6.29 -9.96 10.12
CA ALA A 113 -5.49 -10.21 8.93
C ALA A 113 -4.41 -9.14 8.81
N HIS A 114 -3.17 -9.49 9.14
CA HIS A 114 -2.03 -8.59 9.00
C HIS A 114 -1.49 -8.61 7.57
N VAL A 115 -1.06 -7.46 7.07
CA VAL A 115 -0.52 -7.35 5.70
C VAL A 115 0.97 -7.72 5.60
N THR A 116 1.65 -7.90 6.74
CA THR A 116 3.04 -8.36 6.79
C THR A 116 3.28 -9.26 8.01
N HIS A 117 4.28 -10.15 7.92
CA HIS A 117 4.73 -10.95 9.07
C HIS A 117 5.27 -10.07 10.20
N PHE A 118 5.93 -8.94 9.86
CA PHE A 118 6.39 -7.97 10.84
C PHE A 118 5.23 -7.38 11.66
N ASN A 119 4.16 -6.94 11.02
CA ASN A 119 3.00 -6.39 11.72
C ASN A 119 2.40 -7.43 12.67
N ARG A 120 2.22 -8.67 12.19
CA ARG A 120 1.73 -9.78 13.04
C ARG A 120 2.63 -10.03 14.26
N LEU A 121 3.95 -9.93 14.08
CA LEU A 121 4.92 -10.13 15.17
C LEU A 121 4.84 -9.02 16.24
N MET A 122 4.57 -7.79 15.81
CA MET A 122 4.66 -6.59 16.68
C MET A 122 3.36 -6.25 17.42
N TRP A 123 2.22 -6.78 16.99
CA TRP A 123 0.96 -6.57 17.68
C TRP A 123 0.70 -7.66 18.73
N ASP A 124 0.35 -7.26 19.97
CA ASP A 124 -0.31 -8.16 20.90
C ASP A 124 -1.76 -8.36 20.46
N ALA A 125 -2.01 -9.46 19.79
CA ALA A 125 -3.33 -9.83 19.27
C ALA A 125 -4.23 -10.47 20.35
N GLY A 126 -3.75 -10.74 21.56
CA GLY A 126 -4.51 -11.40 22.62
C GLY A 126 -5.10 -12.74 22.14
N PRO A 127 -6.38 -13.02 22.44
CA PRO A 127 -7.06 -14.25 22.02
C PRO A 127 -7.58 -14.21 20.57
N ALA A 128 -7.49 -13.08 19.87
CA ALA A 128 -8.03 -12.99 18.51
C ALA A 128 -7.25 -13.91 17.53
N PRO A 129 -7.96 -14.68 16.69
CA PRO A 129 -7.32 -15.42 15.61
C PRO A 129 -6.55 -14.48 14.68
N THR A 130 -5.33 -14.86 14.29
CA THR A 130 -4.48 -14.04 13.41
C THR A 130 -4.04 -14.80 12.18
N THR A 131 -3.97 -14.10 11.06
CA THR A 131 -3.35 -14.59 9.82
C THR A 131 -2.50 -13.49 9.18
N VAL A 132 -1.69 -13.87 8.19
CA VAL A 132 -0.99 -12.91 7.32
C VAL A 132 -1.47 -13.11 5.90
N ILE A 133 -1.99 -12.04 5.29
CA ILE A 133 -2.28 -11.98 3.86
C ILE A 133 -1.52 -10.81 3.28
N GLU A 134 -0.37 -11.11 2.69
CA GLU A 134 0.47 -10.09 2.06
C GLU A 134 -0.26 -9.45 0.88
N HIS A 135 0.06 -8.20 0.59
CA HIS A 135 -0.58 -7.46 -0.49
C HIS A 135 -0.58 -8.21 -1.83
N GLY A 136 -1.61 -7.97 -2.62
CA GLY A 136 -1.65 -8.28 -4.05
C GLY A 136 -1.67 -6.98 -4.85
N VAL A 137 -1.11 -7.02 -6.04
CA VAL A 137 -1.09 -5.89 -6.96
C VAL A 137 -1.75 -6.30 -8.28
N VAL A 138 -2.66 -5.47 -8.77
CA VAL A 138 -3.14 -5.57 -10.15
C VAL A 138 -1.96 -5.22 -11.05
N ASP A 139 -1.42 -6.22 -11.77
CA ASP A 139 -0.18 -6.07 -12.53
C ASP A 139 -0.30 -4.96 -13.59
N PRO A 140 0.44 -3.86 -13.46
CA PRO A 140 0.45 -2.79 -14.47
C PRO A 140 1.18 -3.18 -15.76
N GLY A 141 1.80 -4.36 -15.80
CA GLY A 141 2.68 -4.82 -16.87
C GLY A 141 4.12 -4.35 -16.71
N HIS A 142 5.02 -4.99 -17.49
CA HIS A 142 6.42 -4.54 -17.55
C HIS A 142 6.51 -3.27 -18.40
N ARG A 143 6.69 -2.11 -17.76
CA ARG A 143 6.72 -0.79 -18.42
C ARG A 143 8.04 -0.06 -18.26
N TRP A 144 8.99 -0.59 -17.51
CA TRP A 144 10.23 0.12 -17.26
C TRP A 144 11.03 0.36 -18.52
N THR A 145 11.39 1.62 -18.77
CA THR A 145 12.27 2.07 -19.85
C THR A 145 13.60 2.60 -19.32
N GLY A 146 13.59 3.19 -18.11
CA GLY A 146 14.78 3.76 -17.48
C GLY A 146 15.48 4.86 -18.29
N GLU A 147 14.77 5.48 -19.24
CA GLU A 147 15.33 6.47 -20.17
C GLU A 147 15.83 7.75 -19.49
N LEU A 148 15.19 8.10 -18.37
CA LEU A 148 15.56 9.29 -17.61
C LEU A 148 16.53 8.95 -16.48
N PRO A 149 17.75 9.57 -16.44
CA PRO A 149 18.74 9.32 -15.39
C PRO A 149 18.36 10.02 -14.09
N ARG A 150 17.22 9.63 -13.52
CA ARG A 150 16.59 10.19 -12.32
C ARG A 150 16.05 9.07 -11.47
N ALA A 151 15.83 9.32 -10.19
CA ALA A 151 15.15 8.41 -9.29
C ALA A 151 13.67 8.80 -9.11
N ALA A 152 12.77 7.82 -9.04
CA ALA A 152 11.38 8.01 -8.68
C ALA A 152 11.17 7.77 -7.19
N VAL A 153 10.40 8.63 -6.54
CA VAL A 153 9.91 8.46 -5.17
C VAL A 153 8.39 8.59 -5.21
N VAL A 154 7.65 7.69 -4.54
CA VAL A 154 6.19 7.80 -4.44
C VAL A 154 5.79 7.92 -2.98
N VAL A 155 5.31 9.10 -2.60
CA VAL A 155 4.90 9.43 -1.22
C VAL A 155 3.74 10.42 -1.24
N ASN A 156 2.70 10.14 -0.46
CA ASN A 156 1.57 11.03 -0.30
C ASN A 156 1.77 11.95 0.91
N GLU A 157 1.41 13.24 0.77
CA GLU A 157 1.48 14.25 1.82
C GLU A 157 2.85 14.34 2.51
N PRO A 158 3.96 14.41 1.75
CA PRO A 158 5.30 14.28 2.31
C PRO A 158 5.63 15.35 3.34
N VAL A 159 5.15 16.59 3.16
CA VAL A 159 5.38 17.68 4.13
C VAL A 159 4.67 17.40 5.45
N ARG A 160 3.38 17.03 5.41
CA ARG A 160 2.59 16.74 6.62
C ARG A 160 3.09 15.50 7.37
N ARG A 161 3.42 14.43 6.62
CA ARG A 161 3.82 13.14 7.20
C ARG A 161 5.31 13.07 7.53
N GLY A 162 6.11 13.98 7.01
CA GLY A 162 7.50 14.22 7.36
C GLY A 162 8.37 12.95 7.45
N ARG A 163 8.88 12.67 8.65
CA ARG A 163 9.78 11.52 8.89
C ARG A 163 9.15 10.16 8.59
N THR A 164 7.85 10.00 8.75
CA THR A 164 7.15 8.73 8.46
C THR A 164 7.32 8.31 7.00
N THR A 165 7.23 9.27 6.09
CA THR A 165 7.42 9.04 4.64
C THR A 165 8.88 9.17 4.19
N GLY A 166 9.80 9.48 5.11
CA GLY A 166 11.21 9.66 4.80
C GLY A 166 11.53 10.98 4.10
N THR A 167 10.65 11.98 4.22
CA THR A 167 10.82 13.29 3.59
C THR A 167 12.16 13.95 3.97
N ASP A 168 12.58 13.80 5.22
CA ASP A 168 13.85 14.29 5.74
C ASP A 168 15.09 13.59 5.13
N LEU A 169 14.93 12.47 4.45
CA LEU A 169 16.00 11.76 3.75
C LEU A 169 16.13 12.19 2.27
N LEU A 170 15.11 12.82 1.70
CA LEU A 170 15.11 13.21 0.29
C LEU A 170 16.28 14.13 -0.11
N PRO A 171 16.77 15.07 0.72
CA PRO A 171 17.96 15.84 0.39
C PRO A 171 19.20 14.98 0.16
N ALA A 172 19.43 13.93 0.94
CA ALA A 172 20.55 13.01 0.75
C ALA A 172 20.43 12.24 -0.57
N PHE A 173 19.24 11.75 -0.90
CA PHE A 173 18.98 11.10 -2.19
C PHE A 173 19.08 12.08 -3.36
N ALA A 174 18.59 13.32 -3.19
CA ALA A 174 18.72 14.38 -4.20
C ALA A 174 20.18 14.76 -4.47
N ALA A 175 21.06 14.69 -3.48
CA ALA A 175 22.50 14.84 -3.66
C ALA A 175 23.13 13.68 -4.46
N ALA A 176 22.54 12.47 -4.39
CA ALA A 176 23.00 11.31 -5.14
C ALA A 176 22.57 11.35 -6.61
N ALA A 177 21.29 11.63 -6.88
CA ALA A 177 20.73 11.76 -8.23
C ALA A 177 19.51 12.69 -8.22
N PRO A 178 19.12 13.30 -9.36
CA PRO A 178 17.89 14.06 -9.45
C PRO A 178 16.67 13.20 -9.11
N LEU A 179 15.73 13.75 -8.31
CA LEU A 179 14.51 13.07 -7.87
C LEU A 179 13.29 13.59 -8.63
N ASP A 180 12.39 12.69 -8.97
CA ASP A 180 11.00 12.99 -9.30
C ASP A 180 10.11 12.36 -8.23
N VAL A 181 9.43 13.20 -7.45
CA VAL A 181 8.56 12.79 -6.35
C VAL A 181 7.11 12.84 -6.81
N PHE A 182 6.45 11.71 -6.74
CA PHE A 182 5.06 11.53 -7.14
C PHE A 182 4.18 11.31 -5.91
N GLY A 183 2.96 11.83 -5.95
CA GLY A 183 1.98 11.60 -4.90
C GLY A 183 1.09 12.80 -4.66
N MET A 184 0.11 12.63 -3.79
CA MET A 184 -0.83 13.69 -3.43
C MET A 184 -0.17 14.75 -2.55
N ARG A 185 -0.52 16.02 -2.77
CA ARG A 185 -0.04 17.18 -1.99
C ARG A 185 1.49 17.28 -1.93
N THR A 186 2.12 17.11 -3.09
CA THR A 186 3.58 17.22 -3.25
C THR A 186 4.05 18.59 -3.73
N GLU A 187 3.16 19.49 -4.08
CA GLU A 187 3.41 20.79 -4.74
C GLU A 187 4.37 21.71 -3.97
N HIS A 188 4.36 21.63 -2.63
CA HIS A 188 5.22 22.46 -1.78
C HIS A 188 6.53 21.77 -1.34
N LEU A 189 6.76 20.53 -1.77
CA LEU A 189 7.85 19.70 -1.26
C LEU A 189 9.23 20.27 -1.56
N ALA A 190 9.49 20.72 -2.81
CA ALA A 190 10.80 21.23 -3.20
C ALA A 190 11.17 22.49 -2.40
N GLY A 191 10.20 23.40 -2.22
CA GLY A 191 10.39 24.59 -1.37
C GLY A 191 10.61 24.25 0.10
N HIS A 192 9.85 23.28 0.64
CA HIS A 192 10.01 22.79 2.01
C HIS A 192 11.40 22.20 2.28
N LEU A 193 11.98 21.53 1.29
CA LEU A 193 13.31 20.92 1.37
C LEU A 193 14.44 21.85 0.93
N ALA A 194 14.14 23.07 0.48
CA ALA A 194 15.08 24.01 -0.12
C ALA A 194 15.91 23.39 -1.26
N LEU A 195 15.31 22.51 -2.06
CA LEU A 195 15.95 21.85 -3.19
C LEU A 195 15.63 22.57 -4.51
N PRO A 196 16.63 22.78 -5.39
CA PRO A 196 16.38 23.41 -6.68
C PRO A 196 15.62 22.47 -7.63
N PRO A 197 14.88 23.00 -8.63
CA PRO A 197 14.01 22.23 -9.53
C PRO A 197 14.75 21.19 -10.39
N ASP A 198 16.02 21.35 -10.65
CA ASP A 198 16.84 20.35 -11.34
C ASP A 198 17.13 19.14 -10.46
N ARG A 199 17.16 19.31 -9.14
CA ARG A 199 17.43 18.24 -8.16
C ARG A 199 16.16 17.57 -7.64
N CYS A 200 15.03 18.28 -7.50
CA CYS A 200 13.78 17.72 -7.02
C CYS A 200 12.58 18.31 -7.77
N ARG A 201 11.81 17.46 -8.42
CA ARG A 201 10.53 17.80 -9.05
C ARG A 201 9.40 17.06 -8.38
N ALA A 202 8.26 17.71 -8.18
CA ALA A 202 7.08 17.14 -7.57
C ALA A 202 5.95 17.02 -8.60
N HIS A 203 5.21 15.91 -8.54
CA HIS A 203 4.17 15.59 -9.51
C HIS A 203 2.95 14.98 -8.81
N GLU A 204 1.77 15.47 -9.13
CA GLU A 204 0.50 14.85 -8.75
C GLU A 204 -0.18 14.30 -10.01
N LEU A 205 -0.30 12.97 -10.10
CA LEU A 205 -0.75 12.27 -11.31
C LEU A 205 -1.85 11.25 -10.98
N THR A 206 -2.69 10.95 -11.96
CA THR A 206 -3.58 9.78 -11.88
C THR A 206 -2.78 8.50 -11.89
N GLN A 207 -3.33 7.40 -11.34
CA GLN A 207 -2.64 6.10 -11.23
C GLN A 207 -2.05 5.62 -12.57
N ALA A 208 -2.83 5.68 -13.65
CA ALA A 208 -2.37 5.23 -14.96
C ALA A 208 -1.17 6.05 -15.47
N ARG A 209 -1.18 7.37 -15.28
CA ARG A 209 -0.06 8.25 -15.63
C ARG A 209 1.12 8.07 -14.68
N LEU A 210 0.86 7.83 -13.39
CA LEU A 210 1.90 7.58 -12.40
C LEU A 210 2.78 6.39 -12.82
N HIS A 211 2.18 5.24 -13.15
CA HIS A 211 2.92 4.06 -13.58
C HIS A 211 3.78 4.33 -14.83
N THR A 212 3.23 5.03 -15.81
CA THR A 212 3.98 5.39 -17.03
C THR A 212 5.15 6.31 -16.71
N GLU A 213 4.93 7.33 -15.91
CA GLU A 213 5.97 8.29 -15.56
C GLU A 213 7.04 7.68 -14.63
N MET A 214 6.65 6.89 -13.64
CA MET A 214 7.62 6.19 -12.78
C MET A 214 8.57 5.32 -13.60
N ALA A 215 8.02 4.51 -14.51
CA ALA A 215 8.75 3.55 -15.32
C ALA A 215 9.82 4.18 -16.23
N ARG A 216 9.76 5.47 -16.51
CA ARG A 216 10.78 6.22 -17.24
C ARG A 216 12.03 6.52 -16.41
N ARG A 217 11.95 6.46 -15.07
CA ARG A 217 13.08 6.70 -14.15
C ARG A 217 13.88 5.43 -13.95
N ARG A 218 15.17 5.57 -13.71
CA ARG A 218 16.09 4.42 -13.63
C ARG A 218 15.93 3.59 -12.39
N VAL A 219 15.48 4.17 -11.27
CA VAL A 219 15.37 3.48 -9.98
C VAL A 219 14.19 4.04 -9.19
N HIS A 220 13.53 3.17 -8.42
CA HIS A 220 12.56 3.58 -7.41
C HIS A 220 13.23 3.64 -6.04
N VAL A 221 13.09 4.77 -5.35
CA VAL A 221 13.55 4.96 -3.97
C VAL A 221 12.35 4.91 -3.03
N HIS A 222 12.40 4.03 -2.03
CA HIS A 222 11.38 3.86 -1.01
C HIS A 222 11.93 4.24 0.36
N PRO A 223 11.85 5.52 0.76
CA PRO A 223 12.44 6.02 2.00
C PRO A 223 11.53 5.90 3.21
N VAL A 224 10.42 5.16 3.09
CA VAL A 224 9.33 5.09 4.05
C VAL A 224 9.76 4.30 5.29
N ARG A 225 9.54 4.88 6.48
CA ARG A 225 9.87 4.24 7.77
C ARG A 225 8.75 3.36 8.32
N ARG A 226 7.62 3.29 7.65
CA ARG A 226 6.55 2.35 8.01
C ARG A 226 6.92 0.93 7.57
N THR A 227 6.52 -0.04 8.36
CA THR A 227 6.84 -1.46 8.15
C THR A 227 5.83 -2.19 7.27
N SER A 228 4.79 -1.52 6.80
CA SER A 228 3.95 -2.05 5.72
C SER A 228 4.76 -2.12 4.43
N SER A 229 4.53 -3.14 3.61
CA SER A 229 5.33 -3.37 2.39
C SER A 229 5.30 -2.24 1.36
N GLY A 230 4.47 -1.22 1.55
CA GLY A 230 4.36 -0.06 0.66
C GLY A 230 3.87 -0.45 -0.74
N LEU A 231 2.58 -0.21 -1.03
CA LEU A 231 2.00 -0.59 -2.33
C LEU A 231 2.75 0.03 -3.51
N SER A 232 3.23 1.26 -3.38
CA SER A 232 4.06 1.90 -4.42
C SER A 232 5.39 1.19 -4.68
N LEU A 233 5.99 0.58 -3.65
CA LEU A 233 7.17 -0.26 -3.78
C LEU A 233 6.85 -1.51 -4.61
N LEU A 234 5.75 -2.19 -4.28
CA LEU A 234 5.31 -3.39 -4.99
C LEU A 234 4.92 -3.07 -6.43
N GLU A 235 4.25 -1.95 -6.67
CA GLU A 235 3.93 -1.47 -8.02
C GLU A 235 5.21 -1.18 -8.83
N ALA A 236 6.22 -0.54 -8.22
CA ALA A 236 7.52 -0.31 -8.87
C ALA A 236 8.21 -1.62 -9.27
N MET A 237 8.17 -2.63 -8.39
CA MET A 237 8.69 -3.97 -8.70
C MET A 237 7.92 -4.61 -9.86
N HIS A 238 6.58 -4.52 -9.89
CA HIS A 238 5.76 -5.03 -11.00
C HIS A 238 6.05 -4.31 -12.32
N LEU A 239 6.35 -3.02 -12.29
CA LEU A 239 6.78 -2.27 -13.48
C LEU A 239 8.14 -2.72 -14.03
N GLY A 240 8.93 -3.46 -13.25
CA GLY A 240 10.29 -3.88 -13.59
C GLY A 240 11.35 -2.85 -13.21
N MET A 241 11.11 -2.03 -12.20
CA MET A 241 12.07 -1.06 -11.68
C MET A 241 13.01 -1.71 -10.65
N PRO A 242 14.31 -1.40 -10.65
CA PRO A 242 15.16 -1.69 -9.50
C PRO A 242 14.74 -0.82 -8.31
N VAL A 243 14.94 -1.32 -7.10
CA VAL A 243 14.47 -0.66 -5.87
C VAL A 243 15.61 -0.35 -4.92
N VAL A 244 15.59 0.85 -4.33
CA VAL A 244 16.42 1.23 -3.18
C VAL A 244 15.49 1.57 -2.01
N ALA A 245 15.56 0.81 -0.92
CA ALA A 245 14.61 0.92 0.18
C ALA A 245 15.29 0.91 1.56
N LEU A 246 14.65 1.57 2.54
CA LEU A 246 14.99 1.35 3.94
C LEU A 246 14.66 -0.11 4.32
N ALA A 247 15.45 -0.69 5.24
CA ALA A 247 15.22 -2.02 5.78
C ALA A 247 14.04 -2.03 6.78
N THR A 248 12.89 -1.55 6.30
CA THR A 248 11.59 -1.56 6.97
C THR A 248 10.61 -2.52 6.27
N THR A 249 11.07 -3.25 5.27
CA THR A 249 10.28 -4.16 4.45
C THR A 249 11.07 -5.41 4.08
N GLU A 250 10.40 -6.54 3.96
CA GLU A 250 10.92 -7.81 3.46
C GLU A 250 10.58 -8.06 1.98
N ALA A 251 10.00 -7.06 1.31
CA ALA A 251 9.46 -7.24 -0.03
C ALA A 251 10.53 -7.37 -1.13
N VAL A 252 11.72 -6.82 -0.91
CA VAL A 252 12.77 -6.73 -1.92
C VAL A 252 13.80 -7.86 -1.73
N PRO A 253 13.83 -8.88 -2.58
CA PRO A 253 14.80 -9.96 -2.45
C PRO A 253 16.20 -9.54 -2.94
N ALA A 254 17.19 -10.32 -2.58
CA ALA A 254 18.56 -10.10 -3.02
C ALA A 254 18.65 -10.01 -4.56
N GLY A 255 19.36 -8.99 -5.03
CA GLY A 255 19.56 -8.73 -6.46
C GLY A 255 18.42 -7.99 -7.18
N ALA A 256 17.29 -7.75 -6.53
CA ALA A 256 16.20 -6.93 -7.06
C ALA A 256 16.39 -5.43 -6.76
N GLY A 257 17.35 -5.13 -5.92
CA GLY A 257 17.66 -3.77 -5.47
C GLY A 257 18.60 -3.77 -4.27
N VAL A 258 18.59 -2.67 -3.52
CA VAL A 258 19.40 -2.51 -2.31
C VAL A 258 18.50 -2.11 -1.14
N VAL A 259 18.57 -2.89 -0.06
CA VAL A 259 17.84 -2.63 1.19
C VAL A 259 18.84 -2.43 2.31
N SER A 260 18.77 -1.30 3.00
CA SER A 260 19.68 -0.97 4.10
C SER A 260 19.08 0.08 5.04
N ASN A 261 19.61 0.17 6.27
CA ASN A 261 19.38 1.31 7.16
C ASN A 261 20.56 2.31 7.15
N ARG A 262 21.57 2.04 6.35
CA ARG A 262 22.71 2.93 6.12
C ARG A 262 22.43 3.82 4.91
N ILE A 263 22.29 5.12 5.14
CA ILE A 263 21.95 6.10 4.10
C ILE A 263 23.06 6.24 3.06
N ASP A 264 24.33 6.14 3.47
CA ASP A 264 25.48 6.13 2.56
C ASP A 264 25.38 4.98 1.53
N VAL A 265 25.04 3.77 1.98
CA VAL A 265 24.85 2.60 1.10
C VAL A 265 23.69 2.82 0.13
N LEU A 266 22.56 3.39 0.61
CA LEU A 266 21.40 3.64 -0.24
C LEU A 266 21.67 4.73 -1.28
N THR A 267 22.34 5.80 -0.90
CA THR A 267 22.67 6.89 -1.84
C THR A 267 23.70 6.45 -2.87
N GLU A 268 24.66 5.59 -2.52
CA GLU A 268 25.58 4.95 -3.46
C GLU A 268 24.81 4.06 -4.46
N ALA A 269 23.91 3.21 -3.98
CA ALA A 269 23.06 2.38 -4.84
C ALA A 269 22.23 3.21 -5.82
N VAL A 270 21.69 4.36 -5.39
CA VAL A 270 20.96 5.27 -6.29
C VAL A 270 21.89 5.81 -7.39
N ARG A 271 23.13 6.25 -7.05
CA ARG A 271 24.11 6.70 -8.05
C ARG A 271 24.41 5.60 -9.07
N ASP A 272 24.65 4.38 -8.58
CA ASP A 272 24.98 3.23 -9.40
C ASP A 272 23.87 2.89 -10.40
N PHE A 273 22.61 2.76 -9.92
CA PHE A 273 21.48 2.48 -10.81
C PHE A 273 21.18 3.61 -11.78
N VAL A 274 21.43 4.86 -11.39
CA VAL A 274 21.27 6.00 -12.30
C VAL A 274 22.40 6.08 -13.31
N ALA A 275 23.62 5.68 -12.95
CA ALA A 275 24.77 5.69 -13.85
C ALA A 275 24.80 4.50 -14.81
N ASP A 276 24.37 3.31 -14.36
CA ASP A 276 24.43 2.05 -15.11
C ASP A 276 23.02 1.50 -15.45
N PRO A 277 22.49 1.79 -16.66
CA PRO A 277 21.18 1.28 -17.10
C PRO A 277 21.12 -0.24 -17.23
N LEU A 278 22.22 -0.92 -17.51
CA LEU A 278 22.24 -2.38 -17.62
C LEU A 278 22.06 -3.03 -16.24
N ARG A 279 22.81 -2.54 -15.25
CA ARG A 279 22.67 -2.97 -13.85
C ARG A 279 21.24 -2.72 -13.35
N ALA A 280 20.69 -1.53 -13.65
CA ALA A 280 19.32 -1.17 -13.29
C ALA A 280 18.30 -2.16 -13.93
N ARG A 281 18.44 -2.47 -15.22
CA ARG A 281 17.57 -3.40 -15.92
C ARG A 281 17.61 -4.80 -15.31
N LEU A 282 18.78 -5.35 -15.06
CA LEU A 282 18.93 -6.70 -14.49
C LEU A 282 18.33 -6.81 -13.08
N ALA A 283 18.48 -5.77 -12.27
CA ALA A 283 17.85 -5.72 -10.94
C ALA A 283 16.33 -5.57 -11.05
N GLY A 284 15.84 -4.76 -11.99
CA GLY A 284 14.41 -4.58 -12.25
C GLY A 284 13.72 -5.85 -12.77
N GLU A 285 14.36 -6.63 -13.63
CA GLU A 285 13.87 -7.94 -14.08
C GLU A 285 13.69 -8.91 -12.91
N ARG A 286 14.66 -8.94 -11.98
CA ARG A 286 14.57 -9.74 -10.75
C ARG A 286 13.48 -9.24 -9.81
N ALA A 287 13.34 -7.91 -9.68
CA ALA A 287 12.28 -7.29 -8.89
C ALA A 287 10.90 -7.70 -9.40
N ARG A 288 10.69 -7.65 -10.73
CA ARG A 288 9.43 -8.06 -11.35
C ARG A 288 9.15 -9.54 -11.16
N ALA A 289 10.12 -10.41 -11.38
CA ALA A 289 9.95 -11.85 -11.17
C ALA A 289 9.52 -12.16 -9.74
N ALA A 290 10.15 -11.55 -8.76
CA ALA A 290 9.80 -11.69 -7.34
C ALA A 290 8.41 -11.11 -7.02
N ALA A 291 8.06 -9.96 -7.58
CA ALA A 291 6.75 -9.35 -7.40
C ALA A 291 5.62 -10.22 -7.93
N LEU A 292 5.76 -10.76 -9.12
CA LEU A 292 4.77 -11.66 -9.73
C LEU A 292 4.60 -12.95 -8.90
N ALA A 293 5.70 -13.51 -8.39
CA ALA A 293 5.67 -14.75 -7.62
C ALA A 293 5.03 -14.57 -6.22
N ARG A 294 5.33 -13.45 -5.51
CA ARG A 294 4.91 -13.25 -4.11
C ARG A 294 3.72 -12.32 -3.96
N TYR A 295 3.59 -11.31 -4.82
CA TYR A 295 2.59 -10.22 -4.70
C TYR A 295 1.62 -10.18 -5.88
N GLY A 296 1.54 -11.27 -6.67
CA GLY A 296 0.58 -11.41 -7.75
C GLY A 296 -0.87 -11.42 -7.23
N LEU A 297 -1.78 -10.86 -8.04
CA LEU A 297 -3.19 -10.71 -7.70
C LEU A 297 -3.88 -12.05 -7.40
N SER A 298 -3.61 -13.09 -8.21
CA SER A 298 -4.25 -14.41 -8.04
C SER A 298 -3.97 -15.00 -6.65
N ARG A 299 -2.69 -15.04 -6.23
CA ARG A 299 -2.32 -15.52 -4.89
C ARG A 299 -3.05 -14.74 -3.79
N PHE A 300 -3.09 -13.41 -3.91
CA PHE A 300 -3.79 -12.55 -2.94
C PHE A 300 -5.28 -12.86 -2.83
N LEU A 301 -5.94 -13.04 -3.97
CA LEU A 301 -7.37 -13.37 -4.01
C LEU A 301 -7.64 -14.78 -3.46
N ASP A 302 -6.77 -15.75 -3.75
CA ASP A 302 -6.88 -17.11 -3.23
C ASP A 302 -6.70 -17.17 -1.70
N ASP A 303 -5.78 -16.37 -1.14
CA ASP A 303 -5.58 -16.25 0.30
C ASP A 303 -6.80 -15.62 0.97
N TRP A 304 -7.35 -14.56 0.38
CA TRP A 304 -8.59 -13.94 0.87
C TRP A 304 -9.79 -14.87 0.78
N GLU A 305 -9.95 -15.57 -0.34
CA GLU A 305 -11.04 -16.55 -0.52
C GLU A 305 -11.02 -17.63 0.56
N ARG A 306 -9.82 -18.10 0.91
CA ARG A 306 -9.63 -19.11 1.96
C ARG A 306 -10.06 -18.57 3.33
N LEU A 307 -9.57 -17.39 3.70
CA LEU A 307 -9.93 -16.74 4.98
C LEU A 307 -11.43 -16.44 5.05
N LEU A 308 -12.02 -15.87 4.00
CA LEU A 308 -13.44 -15.54 3.97
C LEU A 308 -14.33 -16.77 4.14
N LYS A 309 -13.98 -17.91 3.51
CA LYS A 309 -14.67 -19.18 3.70
C LYS A 309 -14.51 -19.74 5.11
N GLU A 310 -13.37 -19.54 5.74
CA GLU A 310 -13.11 -19.99 7.10
C GLU A 310 -13.97 -19.24 8.12
N VAL A 311 -14.02 -17.91 8.03
CA VAL A 311 -14.75 -17.07 8.99
C VAL A 311 -16.27 -17.10 8.81
N THR A 312 -16.78 -17.57 7.67
CA THR A 312 -18.22 -17.66 7.37
C THR A 312 -18.81 -19.07 7.58
N ARG A 313 -18.02 -20.05 8.00
CA ARG A 313 -18.48 -21.39 8.40
C ARG A 313 -19.08 -21.40 9.79
#